data_47c126732b659c42c19295771f278a9a
#
_entry.id   47c126732b659c42c19295771f278a9a
#
_cell.length_a   1.000
_cell.length_b   1.000
_cell.length_c   1.000
_cell.angle_alpha   90.00
_cell.angle_beta   90.00
_cell.angle_gamma   90.00
#
_symmetry.space_group_name_H-M   'P 1'
#
loop_
_entity.id
_entity.type
_entity.pdbx_description
1 polymer ?
#
loop_
_entity_poly.entity_id
_entity_poly.type
_entity_poly.pdbx_seq_one_letter_code
_entity_poly.pdbx_strand_id
1 'polypeptide(L)'
;RYGVSFNLSDYRSKMGYMANRQKIDDNKITEEGSYFNEWYGYKSMGIILNDAAMLDENGNTIPVLTNNDKAGNIRYQDIDGDGKITASADRVRLGNSLPEMQYGGSLWAEWKGLDFNLSFQGVGHQLAYWNWPGTPFNYQAYACPVNLIESHWSPTATDAENAKAKYPKLTTNSANIYAKSDFYIFNGAYMRIKNITLGYTLPSEFTKKFFVNKLRVYFSANDLPAFSKYPEGFDPEWGDRAKDLIM
;
A
#
# COMPACT_ATOMS: atom_id res chain seq x y z
N ARG A 1 7.07 38.81 -6.91
CA ARG A 1 8.15 37.81 -6.73
C ARG A 1 7.54 36.43 -6.79
N TYR A 2 8.30 35.44 -7.28
CA TYR A 2 7.89 34.04 -7.27
C TYR A 2 9.12 33.15 -7.27
N GLY A 3 8.94 31.90 -6.86
CA GLY A 3 9.99 30.91 -6.91
C GLY A 3 9.43 29.50 -6.96
N VAL A 4 10.25 28.59 -7.48
CA VAL A 4 9.97 27.15 -7.61
C VAL A 4 11.19 26.41 -7.13
N SER A 5 10.97 25.38 -6.34
CA SER A 5 12.01 24.39 -6.03
C SER A 5 11.50 22.99 -6.35
N PHE A 6 12.39 22.13 -6.80
CA PHE A 6 12.09 20.73 -7.06
C PHE A 6 13.32 19.89 -6.70
N ASN A 7 13.09 18.76 -6.05
CA ASN A 7 14.10 17.75 -5.78
C ASN A 7 13.60 16.38 -6.23
N LEU A 8 14.51 15.55 -6.70
CA LEU A 8 14.30 14.17 -7.09
C LEU A 8 15.48 13.35 -6.59
N SER A 9 15.20 12.23 -5.95
CA SER A 9 16.18 11.25 -5.53
C SER A 9 15.72 9.86 -5.95
N ASP A 10 16.61 9.09 -6.55
CA ASP A 10 16.38 7.69 -6.87
C ASP A 10 17.57 6.87 -6.42
N TYR A 11 17.31 5.71 -5.82
CA TYR A 11 18.35 4.77 -5.44
C TYR A 11 17.83 3.34 -5.45
N ARG A 12 18.73 2.39 -5.70
CA ARG A 12 18.47 0.96 -5.67
C ARG A 12 19.58 0.24 -4.93
N SER A 13 19.24 -0.44 -3.87
CA SER A 13 20.18 -1.27 -3.11
C SER A 13 20.06 -2.71 -3.55
N LYS A 14 21.14 -3.30 -4.03
CA LYS A 14 21.24 -4.74 -4.27
C LYS A 14 22.27 -5.34 -3.34
N MET A 15 21.95 -6.53 -2.83
CA MET A 15 22.85 -7.27 -1.95
C MET A 15 24.00 -7.90 -2.78
N GLY A 16 25.21 -7.66 -2.31
CA GLY A 16 26.38 -8.36 -2.81
C GLY A 16 26.58 -9.72 -2.10
N TYR A 17 27.84 -10.13 -2.00
CA TYR A 17 28.19 -11.40 -1.33
C TYR A 17 27.71 -11.45 0.13
N MET A 18 27.09 -12.56 0.50
CA MET A 18 26.64 -12.85 1.87
C MET A 18 27.18 -14.22 2.33
N ALA A 19 27.90 -14.24 3.45
CA ALA A 19 28.45 -15.46 4.03
C ALA A 19 27.37 -16.50 4.38
N ASN A 20 26.21 -16.04 4.84
CA ASN A 20 25.06 -16.89 5.20
C ASN A 20 24.08 -17.14 4.02
N ARG A 21 24.51 -16.88 2.80
CA ARG A 21 23.76 -17.05 1.54
C ARG A 21 22.41 -16.35 1.47
N GLN A 22 21.55 -16.50 2.50
CA GLN A 22 20.25 -15.81 2.57
C GLN A 22 19.80 -15.59 4.00
N LYS A 23 18.99 -14.56 4.21
CA LYS A 23 18.22 -14.29 5.42
C LYS A 23 16.76 -14.08 5.03
N ILE A 24 15.86 -14.87 5.61
CA ILE A 24 14.41 -14.72 5.46
C ILE A 24 13.85 -14.19 6.78
N ASP A 25 13.10 -13.13 6.72
CA ASP A 25 12.44 -12.49 7.86
C ASP A 25 10.96 -12.27 7.50
N ASP A 26 10.11 -13.19 7.94
CA ASP A 26 8.68 -13.28 7.67
C ASP A 26 8.34 -13.20 6.16
N ASN A 27 8.07 -12.02 5.63
CA ASN A 27 7.73 -11.75 4.24
C ASN A 27 8.81 -11.00 3.46
N LYS A 28 10.05 -10.99 3.97
CA LYS A 28 11.19 -10.34 3.32
C LYS A 28 12.35 -11.30 3.19
N ILE A 29 13.10 -11.18 2.11
CA ILE A 29 14.33 -11.92 1.86
C ILE A 29 15.48 -10.97 1.61
N THR A 30 16.65 -11.35 2.06
CA THR A 30 17.93 -10.73 1.71
C THR A 30 18.89 -11.83 1.31
N GLU A 31 19.26 -11.85 0.07
CA GLU A 31 20.20 -12.82 -0.51
C GLU A 31 21.05 -12.13 -1.59
N GLU A 32 22.10 -12.79 -2.06
CA GLU A 32 22.94 -12.25 -3.12
C GLU A 32 22.12 -11.97 -4.39
N GLY A 33 22.24 -10.74 -4.92
CA GLY A 33 21.51 -10.26 -6.08
C GLY A 33 20.07 -9.81 -5.82
N SER A 34 19.52 -9.99 -4.59
CA SER A 34 18.23 -9.42 -4.21
C SER A 34 18.33 -7.92 -3.90
N TYR A 35 17.20 -7.24 -3.87
CA TYR A 35 17.12 -5.96 -3.15
C TYR A 35 17.30 -6.18 -1.64
N PHE A 36 17.72 -5.15 -0.93
CA PHE A 36 17.77 -5.19 0.52
C PHE A 36 16.33 -5.30 1.08
N ASN A 37 16.07 -6.33 1.90
CA ASN A 37 14.72 -6.62 2.42
C ASN A 37 13.65 -6.71 1.31
N GLU A 38 13.94 -7.43 0.23
CA GLU A 38 13.01 -7.66 -0.87
C GLU A 38 11.77 -8.43 -0.38
N TRP A 39 10.59 -8.06 -0.87
CA TRP A 39 9.36 -8.81 -0.57
C TRP A 39 9.49 -10.27 -1.02
N TYR A 40 9.07 -11.18 -0.16
CA TYR A 40 9.20 -12.63 -0.37
C TYR A 40 7.94 -13.37 0.08
N GLY A 41 7.32 -14.12 -0.81
CA GLY A 41 6.07 -14.81 -0.53
C GLY A 41 5.54 -15.58 -1.72
N TYR A 42 4.31 -16.05 -1.59
CA TYR A 42 3.63 -16.78 -2.65
C TYR A 42 3.15 -15.84 -3.75
N LYS A 43 3.10 -16.35 -4.98
CA LYS A 43 2.49 -15.66 -6.10
C LYS A 43 1.02 -16.04 -6.20
N SER A 44 0.13 -15.05 -6.14
CA SER A 44 -1.31 -15.26 -6.21
C SER A 44 -1.80 -15.37 -7.65
N MET A 45 -2.81 -16.19 -7.85
CA MET A 45 -3.56 -16.33 -9.11
C MET A 45 -5.01 -15.83 -8.98
N GLY A 46 -5.30 -15.06 -7.91
CA GLY A 46 -6.63 -14.53 -7.62
C GLY A 46 -7.39 -15.36 -6.58
N ILE A 47 -8.70 -15.10 -6.47
CA ILE A 47 -9.59 -15.76 -5.52
C ILE A 47 -10.23 -16.97 -6.22
N ILE A 48 -10.31 -18.11 -5.54
CA ILE A 48 -11.02 -19.31 -6.00
C ILE A 48 -12.52 -18.98 -6.05
N LEU A 49 -13.07 -18.91 -7.25
CA LEU A 49 -14.40 -18.38 -7.48
C LEU A 49 -15.51 -19.24 -6.84
N ASN A 50 -15.46 -20.53 -7.08
CA ASN A 50 -16.45 -21.53 -6.62
C ASN A 50 -15.78 -22.92 -6.51
N ASP A 51 -16.55 -23.93 -6.12
CA ASP A 51 -16.03 -25.29 -5.94
C ASP A 51 -15.59 -25.96 -7.26
N ALA A 52 -16.17 -25.57 -8.40
CA ALA A 52 -15.72 -26.06 -9.71
C ALA A 52 -14.31 -25.53 -10.06
N ALA A 53 -13.97 -24.32 -9.61
CA ALA A 53 -12.64 -23.74 -9.79
C ALA A 53 -11.54 -24.39 -8.92
N MET A 54 -11.91 -25.34 -8.04
CA MET A 54 -10.99 -26.20 -7.32
C MET A 54 -10.46 -27.36 -8.17
N LEU A 55 -10.99 -27.54 -9.35
CA LEU A 55 -10.57 -28.61 -10.27
C LEU A 55 -9.83 -28.00 -11.47
N ASP A 56 -8.83 -28.73 -11.98
CA ASP A 56 -8.17 -28.43 -13.24
C ASP A 56 -9.00 -28.93 -14.45
N GLU A 57 -8.51 -28.72 -15.65
CA GLU A 57 -9.16 -29.17 -16.90
C GLU A 57 -9.30 -30.69 -16.99
N ASN A 58 -8.52 -31.45 -16.21
CA ASN A 58 -8.52 -32.92 -16.16
C ASN A 58 -9.40 -33.46 -15.02
N GLY A 59 -10.01 -32.57 -14.21
CA GLY A 59 -10.83 -32.93 -13.05
C GLY A 59 -10.02 -33.24 -11.78
N ASN A 60 -8.72 -32.96 -11.76
CA ASN A 60 -7.90 -33.11 -10.55
C ASN A 60 -8.00 -31.84 -9.68
N THR A 61 -7.85 -32.02 -8.38
CA THR A 61 -7.78 -30.88 -7.47
C THR A 61 -6.55 -30.02 -7.78
N ILE A 62 -6.74 -28.72 -7.91
CA ILE A 62 -5.63 -27.76 -8.09
C ILE A 62 -4.68 -27.80 -6.89
N PRO A 63 -3.39 -27.43 -7.03
CA PRO A 63 -2.47 -27.25 -5.92
C PRO A 63 -3.05 -26.28 -4.89
N VAL A 64 -3.06 -26.68 -3.62
CA VAL A 64 -3.60 -25.92 -2.48
C VAL A 64 -2.55 -25.76 -1.40
N LEU A 65 -2.57 -24.62 -0.71
CA LEU A 65 -1.65 -24.35 0.40
C LEU A 65 -2.01 -25.17 1.63
N THR A 66 -3.30 -25.38 1.85
CA THR A 66 -3.80 -26.21 2.96
C THR A 66 -4.93 -27.13 2.49
N ASN A 67 -5.09 -28.27 3.13
CA ASN A 67 -6.19 -29.23 2.83
C ASN A 67 -7.59 -28.64 3.09
N ASN A 68 -7.68 -27.48 3.73
CA ASN A 68 -8.92 -26.76 4.02
C ASN A 68 -9.24 -25.65 3.03
N ASP A 69 -8.39 -25.47 2.00
CA ASP A 69 -8.62 -24.48 0.98
C ASP A 69 -9.84 -24.85 0.13
N LYS A 70 -10.67 -23.85 -0.17
CA LYS A 70 -11.90 -24.00 -0.94
C LYS A 70 -12.31 -22.63 -1.51
N ALA A 71 -13.44 -22.58 -2.18
CA ALA A 71 -14.01 -21.34 -2.71
C ALA A 71 -13.91 -20.17 -1.71
N GLY A 72 -13.53 -19.01 -2.22
CA GLY A 72 -13.25 -17.80 -1.44
C GLY A 72 -11.86 -17.72 -0.82
N ASN A 73 -11.02 -18.76 -0.91
CA ASN A 73 -9.60 -18.69 -0.59
C ASN A 73 -8.79 -18.12 -1.76
N ILE A 74 -7.52 -17.78 -1.50
CA ILE A 74 -6.59 -17.33 -2.53
C ILE A 74 -5.97 -18.58 -3.19
N ARG A 75 -5.96 -18.61 -4.53
CA ARG A 75 -5.22 -19.58 -5.32
C ARG A 75 -3.77 -19.11 -5.45
N TYR A 76 -2.83 -19.98 -5.15
CA TYR A 76 -1.39 -19.73 -5.30
C TYR A 76 -0.83 -20.51 -6.47
N GLN A 77 0.25 -19.98 -7.06
CA GLN A 77 0.97 -20.60 -8.14
C GLN A 77 1.91 -21.67 -7.58
N ASP A 78 1.82 -22.87 -8.10
CA ASP A 78 2.81 -23.92 -7.94
C ASP A 78 4.00 -23.58 -8.86
N ILE A 79 5.15 -23.28 -8.26
CA ILE A 79 6.31 -22.75 -8.98
C ILE A 79 7.17 -23.90 -9.53
N ASP A 80 7.35 -24.99 -8.75
CA ASP A 80 8.16 -26.14 -9.16
C ASP A 80 7.35 -27.23 -9.88
N GLY A 81 6.01 -27.14 -9.90
CA GLY A 81 5.12 -28.04 -10.62
C GLY A 81 4.93 -29.41 -9.97
N ASP A 82 5.19 -29.53 -8.66
CA ASP A 82 5.09 -30.79 -7.93
C ASP A 82 3.65 -31.16 -7.50
N GLY A 83 2.69 -30.26 -7.77
CA GLY A 83 1.27 -30.41 -7.42
C GLY A 83 0.94 -30.02 -5.97
N LYS A 84 1.84 -29.36 -5.26
CA LYS A 84 1.66 -28.87 -3.89
C LYS A 84 2.14 -27.45 -3.75
N ILE A 85 1.59 -26.72 -2.79
CA ILE A 85 2.09 -25.38 -2.46
C ILE A 85 2.86 -25.47 -1.14
N THR A 86 4.18 -25.25 -1.21
CA THR A 86 5.09 -25.35 -0.06
C THR A 86 5.88 -24.05 0.16
N ALA A 87 6.28 -23.78 1.40
CA ALA A 87 7.03 -22.57 1.71
C ALA A 87 8.48 -22.59 1.18
N SER A 88 9.02 -23.79 0.95
CA SER A 88 10.40 -23.97 0.49
C SER A 88 10.57 -23.88 -1.02
N ALA A 89 9.53 -24.23 -1.80
CA ALA A 89 9.60 -24.32 -3.25
C ALA A 89 8.80 -23.17 -3.96
N ASP A 90 7.66 -22.75 -3.37
CA ASP A 90 6.71 -21.88 -4.06
C ASP A 90 6.73 -20.43 -3.59
N ARG A 91 7.60 -20.06 -2.64
CA ARG A 91 7.82 -18.66 -2.31
C ARG A 91 8.89 -18.09 -3.22
N VAL A 92 8.62 -16.89 -3.74
CA VAL A 92 9.47 -16.18 -4.70
C VAL A 92 9.70 -14.74 -4.28
N ARG A 93 10.69 -14.10 -4.89
CA ARG A 93 10.94 -12.67 -4.74
C ARG A 93 9.84 -11.89 -5.46
N LEU A 94 9.22 -10.94 -4.76
CA LEU A 94 8.05 -10.19 -5.21
C LEU A 94 8.37 -8.72 -5.49
N GLY A 95 9.63 -8.32 -5.30
CA GLY A 95 10.12 -6.99 -5.66
C GLY A 95 10.55 -6.13 -4.47
N ASN A 96 11.07 -4.94 -4.79
CA ASN A 96 11.70 -4.03 -3.84
C ASN A 96 10.69 -3.49 -2.82
N SER A 97 11.00 -3.61 -1.53
CA SER A 97 10.19 -3.05 -0.44
C SER A 97 10.51 -1.57 -0.13
N LEU A 98 11.61 -1.05 -0.66
CA LEU A 98 12.06 0.31 -0.40
C LEU A 98 11.47 1.27 -1.45
N PRO A 99 11.15 2.53 -1.06
CA PRO A 99 10.66 3.51 -2.01
C PRO A 99 11.77 3.94 -2.98
N GLU A 100 11.40 4.02 -4.26
CA GLU A 100 12.24 4.54 -5.34
C GLU A 100 11.62 5.84 -5.90
N MET A 101 12.41 6.69 -6.55
CA MET A 101 11.98 7.95 -7.13
C MET A 101 11.24 8.84 -6.12
N GLN A 102 11.90 9.18 -5.02
CA GLN A 102 11.35 10.14 -4.06
C GLN A 102 11.50 11.55 -4.62
N TYR A 103 10.41 12.31 -4.58
CA TYR A 103 10.40 13.67 -5.11
C TYR A 103 9.63 14.64 -4.20
N GLY A 104 9.96 15.90 -4.33
CA GLY A 104 9.29 16.96 -3.63
C GLY A 104 9.62 18.32 -4.20
N GLY A 105 8.88 19.31 -3.74
CA GLY A 105 9.10 20.68 -4.21
C GLY A 105 8.21 21.68 -3.52
N SER A 106 8.47 22.93 -3.84
CA SER A 106 7.63 24.05 -3.41
C SER A 106 7.43 25.07 -4.51
N LEU A 107 6.29 25.73 -4.46
CA LEU A 107 5.91 26.87 -5.26
C LEU A 107 5.57 28.01 -4.32
N TRP A 108 6.09 29.21 -4.57
CA TRP A 108 5.67 30.38 -3.82
C TRP A 108 5.57 31.60 -4.74
N ALA A 109 4.67 32.50 -4.39
CA ALA A 109 4.46 33.73 -5.10
C ALA A 109 4.00 34.84 -4.16
N GLU A 110 4.47 36.07 -4.41
CA GLU A 110 4.09 37.27 -3.71
C GLU A 110 3.71 38.38 -4.73
N TRP A 111 2.53 38.95 -4.56
CA TRP A 111 2.08 40.02 -5.42
C TRP A 111 1.11 41.01 -4.70
N LYS A 112 1.49 42.25 -4.58
CA LYS A 112 0.65 43.33 -4.01
C LYS A 112 -0.04 42.99 -2.69
N GLY A 113 0.70 42.36 -1.76
CA GLY A 113 0.20 41.95 -0.45
C GLY A 113 -0.38 40.54 -0.41
N LEU A 114 -0.68 39.93 -1.55
CA LEU A 114 -0.99 38.51 -1.64
C LEU A 114 0.29 37.71 -1.55
N ASP A 115 0.25 36.62 -0.77
CA ASP A 115 1.29 35.61 -0.69
C ASP A 115 0.67 34.21 -0.83
N PHE A 116 1.32 33.38 -1.60
CA PHE A 116 0.96 31.98 -1.83
C PHE A 116 2.16 31.10 -1.60
N ASN A 117 1.96 29.99 -0.90
CA ASN A 117 2.95 28.95 -0.74
C ASN A 117 2.28 27.58 -0.90
N LEU A 118 2.91 26.69 -1.65
CA LEU A 118 2.51 25.30 -1.80
C LEU A 118 3.76 24.45 -1.70
N SER A 119 3.72 23.38 -0.88
CA SER A 119 4.74 22.36 -0.86
C SER A 119 4.11 20.98 -1.06
N PHE A 120 4.82 20.12 -1.76
CA PHE A 120 4.38 18.78 -2.06
C PHE A 120 5.53 17.79 -1.95
N GLN A 121 5.18 16.53 -1.72
CA GLN A 121 6.11 15.40 -1.77
C GLN A 121 5.43 14.17 -2.33
N GLY A 122 6.23 13.19 -2.77
CA GLY A 122 5.72 11.94 -3.26
C GLY A 122 6.79 10.88 -3.46
N VAL A 123 6.31 9.69 -3.76
CA VAL A 123 7.10 8.51 -4.13
C VAL A 123 6.58 8.02 -5.47
N GLY A 124 7.46 7.91 -6.46
CA GLY A 124 7.09 7.50 -7.81
C GLY A 124 6.94 5.98 -7.97
N HIS A 125 7.68 5.21 -7.18
CA HIS A 125 7.58 3.75 -7.18
C HIS A 125 7.81 3.18 -5.78
N GLN A 126 6.85 2.39 -5.31
CA GLN A 126 6.94 1.62 -4.07
C GLN A 126 5.99 0.42 -4.13
N LEU A 127 6.45 -0.74 -3.70
CA LEU A 127 5.61 -1.89 -3.42
C LEU A 127 5.36 -1.93 -1.91
N ALA A 128 4.14 -1.60 -1.51
CA ALA A 128 3.74 -1.57 -0.11
C ALA A 128 2.92 -2.81 0.24
N TYR A 129 3.33 -3.54 1.26
CA TYR A 129 2.60 -4.69 1.75
C TYR A 129 1.49 -4.23 2.71
N TRP A 130 0.26 -4.60 2.38
CA TRP A 130 -0.88 -4.31 3.24
C TRP A 130 -1.09 -5.45 4.24
N ASN A 131 -0.62 -5.25 5.45
CA ASN A 131 -0.66 -6.26 6.51
C ASN A 131 -2.00 -6.30 7.26
N TRP A 132 -2.91 -5.38 6.95
CA TRP A 132 -4.18 -5.23 7.66
C TRP A 132 -5.14 -6.44 7.55
N PRO A 133 -5.30 -7.11 6.39
CA PRO A 133 -6.25 -8.21 6.26
C PRO A 133 -5.97 -9.41 7.16
N GLY A 134 -4.73 -9.60 7.58
CA GLY A 134 -4.35 -10.70 8.48
C GLY A 134 -4.66 -10.47 9.95
N THR A 135 -4.96 -9.21 10.35
CA THR A 135 -5.08 -8.85 11.76
C THR A 135 -6.53 -8.68 12.24
N PRO A 136 -7.46 -8.05 11.47
CA PRO A 136 -8.80 -7.74 11.96
C PRO A 136 -9.66 -8.97 12.20
N PHE A 137 -9.40 -10.07 11.49
CA PHE A 137 -10.22 -11.29 11.61
C PHE A 137 -9.78 -12.20 12.74
N ASN A 138 -8.57 -12.02 13.26
CA ASN A 138 -8.04 -12.84 14.37
C ASN A 138 -8.32 -12.24 15.76
N TYR A 139 -8.71 -10.97 15.84
CA TYR A 139 -8.95 -10.29 17.10
C TYR A 139 -10.35 -9.72 17.14
N GLN A 140 -11.16 -10.16 18.08
CA GLN A 140 -12.53 -9.69 18.31
C GLN A 140 -12.64 -8.19 18.61
N ALA A 141 -11.50 -7.52 18.90
CA ALA A 141 -11.43 -6.12 19.27
C ALA A 141 -11.24 -5.14 18.10
N TYR A 142 -10.96 -5.62 16.88
CA TYR A 142 -10.68 -4.77 15.74
C TYR A 142 -11.88 -4.63 14.79
N ALA A 143 -12.10 -3.40 14.33
CA ALA A 143 -13.10 -3.13 13.31
C ALA A 143 -12.63 -3.63 11.94
N CYS A 144 -13.53 -4.22 11.17
CA CYS A 144 -13.26 -4.59 9.79
C CYS A 144 -13.37 -3.33 8.90
N PRO A 145 -12.39 -3.02 8.05
CA PRO A 145 -12.48 -1.91 7.11
C PRO A 145 -13.68 -2.07 6.16
N VAL A 146 -14.36 -0.96 5.86
CA VAL A 146 -15.57 -0.94 5.03
C VAL A 146 -15.31 -1.51 3.64
N ASN A 147 -14.19 -1.14 3.02
CA ASN A 147 -13.78 -1.63 1.71
C ASN A 147 -13.60 -3.17 1.64
N LEU A 148 -13.19 -3.79 2.74
CA LEU A 148 -13.18 -5.26 2.86
C LEU A 148 -14.59 -5.83 2.91
N ILE A 149 -15.48 -5.23 3.70
CA ILE A 149 -16.86 -5.69 3.86
C ILE A 149 -17.62 -5.58 2.53
N GLU A 150 -17.43 -4.49 1.80
CA GLU A 150 -18.15 -4.23 0.56
C GLU A 150 -17.64 -5.00 -0.67
N SER A 151 -16.40 -5.49 -0.62
CA SER A 151 -15.74 -6.07 -1.79
C SER A 151 -15.15 -7.47 -1.53
N HIS A 152 -15.59 -8.19 -0.50
CA HIS A 152 -15.13 -9.55 -0.24
C HIS A 152 -15.93 -10.61 -1.00
N TRP A 153 -15.34 -11.75 -1.22
CA TRP A 153 -16.03 -12.95 -1.69
C TRP A 153 -17.03 -13.45 -0.63
N SER A 154 -18.25 -13.78 -1.02
CA SER A 154 -19.30 -14.24 -0.10
C SER A 154 -19.92 -15.56 -0.59
N PRO A 155 -20.17 -16.54 0.32
CA PRO A 155 -20.83 -17.79 -0.05
C PRO A 155 -22.31 -17.61 -0.42
N THR A 156 -22.91 -16.45 -0.12
CA THR A 156 -24.31 -16.12 -0.42
C THR A 156 -24.45 -15.28 -1.70
N ALA A 157 -23.34 -14.81 -2.27
CA ALA A 157 -23.33 -14.06 -3.52
C ALA A 157 -23.28 -15.01 -4.72
N THR A 158 -23.72 -14.52 -5.87
CA THR A 158 -23.62 -15.24 -7.15
C THR A 158 -22.17 -15.27 -7.64
N ASP A 159 -21.86 -16.21 -8.56
CA ASP A 159 -20.54 -16.27 -9.18
C ASP A 159 -20.17 -14.97 -9.93
N ALA A 160 -21.16 -14.31 -10.53
CA ALA A 160 -20.96 -13.04 -11.23
C ALA A 160 -20.62 -11.87 -10.26
N GLU A 161 -21.13 -11.90 -9.07
CA GLU A 161 -20.77 -10.95 -8.00
C GLU A 161 -19.41 -11.31 -7.40
N ASN A 162 -19.18 -12.57 -7.09
CA ASN A 162 -17.91 -13.07 -6.55
C ASN A 162 -16.73 -12.88 -7.52
N ALA A 163 -16.98 -12.93 -8.84
CA ALA A 163 -15.96 -12.61 -9.85
C ALA A 163 -15.45 -11.16 -9.79
N LYS A 164 -16.20 -10.25 -9.15
CA LYS A 164 -15.81 -8.85 -8.93
C LYS A 164 -15.20 -8.62 -7.55
N ALA A 165 -15.16 -9.64 -6.70
CA ALA A 165 -14.59 -9.53 -5.35
C ALA A 165 -13.11 -9.19 -5.42
N LYS A 166 -12.70 -8.17 -4.66
CA LYS A 166 -11.31 -7.74 -4.54
C LYS A 166 -10.59 -8.45 -3.39
N TYR A 167 -11.34 -8.98 -2.44
CA TYR A 167 -10.82 -9.60 -1.22
C TYR A 167 -11.40 -11.00 -1.03
N PRO A 168 -10.65 -11.93 -0.42
CA PRO A 168 -11.11 -13.27 -0.16
C PRO A 168 -12.27 -13.27 0.85
N LYS A 169 -12.81 -14.45 1.11
CA LYS A 169 -13.87 -14.62 2.12
C LYS A 169 -13.42 -14.13 3.49
N LEU A 170 -14.33 -13.52 4.23
CA LEU A 170 -14.08 -13.10 5.61
C LEU A 170 -14.06 -14.32 6.54
N THR A 171 -12.95 -14.51 7.27
CA THR A 171 -12.79 -15.61 8.21
C THR A 171 -11.79 -15.26 9.30
N THR A 172 -11.98 -15.83 10.48
CA THR A 172 -11.08 -15.64 11.62
C THR A 172 -9.93 -16.64 11.65
N ASN A 173 -9.97 -17.67 10.83
CA ASN A 173 -8.95 -18.73 10.82
C ASN A 173 -8.75 -19.25 9.39
N SER A 174 -7.70 -18.78 8.73
CA SER A 174 -7.28 -19.32 7.44
C SER A 174 -5.81 -19.07 7.19
N ALA A 175 -4.99 -20.12 7.28
CA ALA A 175 -3.58 -20.05 6.92
C ALA A 175 -3.37 -19.62 5.45
N ASN A 176 -4.31 -19.97 4.56
CA ASN A 176 -4.28 -19.55 3.16
C ASN A 176 -4.42 -18.04 3.02
N ILE A 177 -5.48 -17.44 3.59
CA ILE A 177 -5.78 -16.01 3.43
C ILE A 177 -4.70 -15.13 4.07
N TYR A 178 -4.06 -15.60 5.13
CA TYR A 178 -3.01 -14.88 5.84
C TYR A 178 -1.61 -15.18 5.34
N ALA A 179 -1.47 -16.06 4.35
CA ALA A 179 -0.18 -16.38 3.76
C ALA A 179 0.46 -15.15 3.11
N LYS A 180 1.76 -15.00 3.30
CA LYS A 180 2.51 -13.87 2.74
C LYS A 180 2.61 -14.03 1.23
N SER A 181 1.99 -13.13 0.49
CA SER A 181 1.86 -13.20 -0.96
C SER A 181 1.78 -11.83 -1.61
N ASP A 182 1.92 -11.78 -2.92
CA ASP A 182 1.72 -10.58 -3.71
C ASP A 182 0.26 -10.09 -3.73
N PHE A 183 -0.70 -10.92 -3.31
CA PHE A 183 -2.11 -10.53 -3.21
C PHE A 183 -2.32 -9.28 -2.35
N TYR A 184 -1.47 -9.07 -1.36
CA TYR A 184 -1.49 -7.93 -0.45
C TYR A 184 -0.37 -6.92 -0.70
N ILE A 185 0.31 -7.01 -1.84
CA ILE A 185 1.28 -6.00 -2.27
C ILE A 185 0.59 -5.04 -3.23
N PHE A 186 0.52 -3.78 -2.84
CA PHE A 186 -0.12 -2.73 -3.62
C PHE A 186 0.91 -1.71 -4.11
N ASN A 187 0.51 -0.95 -5.14
CA ASN A 187 1.28 0.20 -5.56
C ASN A 187 1.16 1.30 -4.51
N GLY A 188 2.22 1.51 -3.75
CA GLY A 188 2.35 2.53 -2.73
C GLY A 188 2.87 3.88 -3.27
N ALA A 189 2.95 4.06 -4.58
CA ALA A 189 3.29 5.36 -5.15
C ALA A 189 2.22 6.40 -4.81
N TYR A 190 2.65 7.59 -4.44
CA TYR A 190 1.73 8.67 -4.07
C TYR A 190 2.33 10.05 -4.33
N MET A 191 1.46 11.05 -4.40
CA MET A 191 1.79 12.46 -4.28
C MET A 191 0.87 13.10 -3.23
N ARG A 192 1.44 13.94 -2.37
CA ARG A 192 0.70 14.67 -1.35
C ARG A 192 1.09 16.14 -1.32
N ILE A 193 0.10 17.01 -1.24
CA ILE A 193 0.31 18.42 -0.89
C ILE A 193 0.50 18.49 0.61
N LYS A 194 1.71 18.83 1.05
CA LYS A 194 2.08 18.89 2.47
C LYS A 194 1.64 20.18 3.13
N ASN A 195 1.66 21.26 2.38
CA ASN A 195 1.18 22.57 2.85
C ASN A 195 0.64 23.36 1.67
N ILE A 196 -0.46 24.06 1.88
CA ILE A 196 -0.92 25.14 1.05
C ILE A 196 -1.28 26.31 1.94
N THR A 197 -0.73 27.48 1.65
CA THR A 197 -1.00 28.71 2.39
C THR A 197 -1.30 29.83 1.41
N LEU A 198 -2.39 30.52 1.65
CA LEU A 198 -2.77 31.73 0.94
C LEU A 198 -2.96 32.86 1.95
N GLY A 199 -2.16 33.89 1.85
CA GLY A 199 -2.18 35.03 2.76
C GLY A 199 -2.44 36.35 2.04
N TYR A 200 -2.97 37.32 2.76
CA TYR A 200 -3.07 38.68 2.32
C TYR A 200 -2.67 39.66 3.41
N THR A 201 -1.68 40.46 3.13
CA THR A 201 -1.24 41.59 4.00
C THR A 201 -1.95 42.85 3.58
N LEU A 202 -2.78 43.40 4.44
CA LEU A 202 -3.52 44.62 4.18
C LEU A 202 -2.58 45.82 4.02
N PRO A 203 -2.92 46.79 3.15
CA PRO A 203 -2.14 48.02 2.98
C PRO A 203 -2.02 48.78 4.31
N SER A 204 -0.83 49.28 4.59
CA SER A 204 -0.55 50.02 5.85
C SER A 204 -1.37 51.29 6.01
N GLU A 205 -1.76 51.92 4.88
CA GLU A 205 -2.64 53.08 4.88
C GLU A 205 -4.03 52.81 5.47
N PHE A 206 -4.52 51.56 5.28
CA PHE A 206 -5.79 51.13 5.83
C PHE A 206 -5.62 50.74 7.31
N THR A 207 -4.61 49.93 7.65
CA THR A 207 -4.41 49.39 9.00
C THR A 207 -4.03 50.44 10.05
N LYS A 208 -3.29 51.50 9.65
CA LYS A 208 -2.93 52.62 10.52
C LYS A 208 -4.14 53.36 11.06
N LYS A 209 -5.27 53.39 10.35
CA LYS A 209 -6.53 53.97 10.85
C LYS A 209 -7.05 53.30 12.11
N PHE A 210 -6.65 52.07 12.35
CA PHE A 210 -7.01 51.25 13.53
C PHE A 210 -5.82 51.08 14.50
N PHE A 211 -4.79 51.92 14.39
CA PHE A 211 -3.56 51.80 15.19
C PHE A 211 -2.80 50.47 15.05
N VAL A 212 -3.00 49.78 13.92
CA VAL A 212 -2.33 48.51 13.61
C VAL A 212 -1.25 48.77 12.55
N ASN A 213 0.00 48.43 12.85
CA ASN A 213 1.13 48.66 11.95
C ASN A 213 1.13 47.70 10.76
N LYS A 214 0.76 46.42 10.98
CA LYS A 214 0.68 45.38 9.96
C LYS A 214 -0.40 44.37 10.34
N LEU A 215 -1.28 44.06 9.39
CA LEU A 215 -2.29 43.01 9.55
C LEU A 215 -2.20 42.05 8.34
N ARG A 216 -1.95 40.78 8.60
CA ARG A 216 -1.99 39.72 7.60
C ARG A 216 -3.05 38.70 8.00
N VAL A 217 -3.95 38.41 7.09
CA VAL A 217 -4.92 37.31 7.22
C VAL A 217 -4.48 36.19 6.28
N TYR A 218 -4.55 34.96 6.74
CA TYR A 218 -4.16 33.81 5.90
C TYR A 218 -5.02 32.60 6.19
N PHE A 219 -5.12 31.75 5.18
CA PHE A 219 -5.62 30.39 5.25
C PHE A 219 -4.45 29.43 5.04
N SER A 220 -4.39 28.36 5.82
CA SER A 220 -3.40 27.31 5.66
C SER A 220 -4.04 25.95 5.85
N ALA A 221 -3.69 25.01 4.97
CA ALA A 221 -4.06 23.60 5.09
C ALA A 221 -2.80 22.74 4.97
N ASN A 222 -2.70 21.73 5.83
CA ASN A 222 -1.57 20.83 5.90
C ASN A 222 -2.01 19.40 5.67
N ASP A 223 -1.09 18.57 5.15
CA ASP A 223 -1.25 17.13 4.96
C ASP A 223 -2.58 16.75 4.28
N LEU A 224 -2.83 17.36 3.12
CA LEU A 224 -4.02 17.05 2.33
C LEU A 224 -4.05 15.56 1.92
N PRO A 225 -5.22 15.01 1.57
CA PRO A 225 -5.31 13.62 1.11
C PRO A 225 -4.31 13.30 0.01
N ALA A 226 -3.70 12.13 0.08
CA ALA A 226 -2.73 11.69 -0.91
C ALA A 226 -3.42 11.24 -2.21
N PHE A 227 -2.85 11.60 -3.34
CA PHE A 227 -3.20 11.02 -4.63
C PHE A 227 -2.43 9.71 -4.81
N SER A 228 -3.10 8.57 -4.70
CA SER A 228 -2.48 7.24 -4.80
C SER A 228 -3.45 6.19 -5.31
N LYS A 229 -2.91 5.00 -5.64
CA LYS A 229 -3.67 3.78 -5.93
C LYS A 229 -3.64 2.79 -4.77
N TYR A 230 -3.19 3.22 -3.61
CA TYR A 230 -3.20 2.40 -2.39
C TYR A 230 -4.65 2.14 -1.94
N PRO A 231 -4.93 1.07 -1.20
CA PRO A 231 -6.28 0.76 -0.75
C PRO A 231 -6.95 1.95 -0.07
N GLU A 232 -8.20 2.22 -0.46
CA GLU A 232 -8.97 3.36 0.04
C GLU A 232 -9.13 3.29 1.56
N GLY A 233 -9.03 4.44 2.22
CA GLY A 233 -9.08 4.54 3.69
C GLY A 233 -7.73 4.33 4.39
N PHE A 234 -6.67 4.01 3.64
CA PHE A 234 -5.32 3.85 4.19
C PHE A 234 -4.36 4.87 3.62
N ASP A 235 -3.41 5.28 4.44
CA ASP A 235 -2.42 6.28 4.07
C ASP A 235 -1.18 5.62 3.45
N PRO A 236 -0.84 5.91 2.17
CA PRO A 236 0.32 5.32 1.52
C PRO A 236 1.67 5.75 2.14
N GLU A 237 1.74 6.85 2.87
CA GLU A 237 2.97 7.27 3.58
C GLU A 237 3.32 6.33 4.73
N TRP A 238 2.35 5.62 5.27
CA TRP A 238 2.56 4.73 6.40
C TRP A 238 2.96 3.32 5.96
N GLY A 239 2.65 2.92 4.71
CA GLY A 239 3.03 1.62 4.17
C GLY A 239 2.65 0.46 5.09
N ASP A 240 3.62 -0.39 5.42
CA ASP A 240 3.46 -1.52 6.34
C ASP A 240 3.36 -1.12 7.83
N ARG A 241 3.58 0.17 8.17
CA ARG A 241 3.48 0.70 9.55
C ARG A 241 2.06 1.05 9.98
N ALA A 242 1.04 0.85 9.15
CA ALA A 242 -0.35 1.10 9.52
C ALA A 242 -0.81 0.36 10.79
N LYS A 243 -0.01 -0.59 11.29
CA LYS A 243 -0.23 -1.26 12.57
C LYS A 243 -0.18 -0.34 13.80
N ASP A 244 0.60 0.73 13.74
CA ASP A 244 0.94 1.53 14.92
C ASP A 244 -0.04 2.68 15.18
N LEU A 245 -1.01 2.88 14.28
CA LEU A 245 -1.95 4.01 14.33
C LEU A 245 -3.33 3.69 14.92
N ILE A 246 -3.60 2.44 15.23
CA ILE A 246 -4.90 2.02 15.78
C ILE A 246 -4.69 1.46 17.19
N MET A 247 -4.15 2.28 18.05
CA MET A 247 -4.23 2.12 19.52
C MET A 247 -5.03 3.26 20.12
#